data_257cc6e8dfe5e855ee7f573f16b97868
#
_entry.id   257cc6e8dfe5e855ee7f573f16b97868
#
_cell.length_a   1.000
_cell.length_b   1.000
_cell.length_c   1.000
_cell.angle_alpha   90.00
_cell.angle_beta   90.00
_cell.angle_gamma   90.00
#
_symmetry.space_group_name_H-M   'P 1'
#
loop_
_entity.id
_entity.type
_entity.pdbx_description
1 polymer ?
#
loop_
_entity_poly.entity_id
_entity_poly.type
_entity_poly.pdbx_seq_one_letter_code
_entity_poly.pdbx_strand_id
1 'polypeptide(L)'
;VDIVASPGKALDEIKSHTSWLWWPLLITMLLASGLFVYYYSWVDFPWLVEETIRQVPAERRAESADAIRQFMEPGRSMWTTVIAIVIVSFIIYTIQASYLHLANKLITGADIGFSQWFSFSVWTAFVGVFGALAGFAAIFMADSNQMVTQDLQVLSLNSLLVHASPGEPMFTWASSLTLINFWTFFLMSIGYARWTGADLVKSTVIAVLPWAMIFGVWLAMI
;
A
#
# COMPACT_ATOMS: atom_id res chain seq x y z
N VAL A 1 -9.51 9.13 17.81
CA VAL A 1 -8.26 9.60 17.16
C VAL A 1 -8.58 10.04 15.75
N ASP A 2 -8.37 11.31 15.44
CA ASP A 2 -8.67 11.89 14.14
C ASP A 2 -7.36 12.15 13.39
N ILE A 3 -6.85 11.11 12.72
CA ILE A 3 -5.58 11.19 11.98
C ILE A 3 -5.70 11.96 10.66
N VAL A 4 -6.93 12.15 10.16
CA VAL A 4 -7.19 12.82 8.89
C VAL A 4 -7.30 14.33 9.07
N ALA A 5 -8.18 14.80 9.97
CA ALA A 5 -8.45 16.23 10.14
C ALA A 5 -7.54 16.90 11.18
N SER A 6 -7.00 16.14 12.14
CA SER A 6 -6.15 16.67 13.20
C SER A 6 -4.92 15.78 13.45
N PRO A 7 -4.09 15.53 12.42
CA PRO A 7 -3.03 14.51 12.47
C PRO A 7 -2.03 14.75 13.62
N GLY A 8 -1.68 15.99 13.90
CA GLY A 8 -0.74 16.30 14.97
C GLY A 8 -1.23 15.86 16.35
N LYS A 9 -2.48 16.16 16.70
CA LYS A 9 -3.08 15.74 17.99
C LYS A 9 -3.23 14.21 18.05
N ALA A 10 -3.70 13.61 16.95
CA ALA A 10 -3.86 12.18 16.84
C ALA A 10 -2.53 11.43 17.08
N LEU A 11 -1.45 11.90 16.48
CA LEU A 11 -0.12 11.29 16.63
C LEU A 11 0.43 11.42 18.06
N ASP A 12 0.15 12.53 18.76
CA ASP A 12 0.53 12.68 20.17
C ASP A 12 -0.23 11.68 21.07
N GLU A 13 -1.53 11.48 20.83
CA GLU A 13 -2.34 10.50 21.57
C GLU A 13 -1.88 9.06 21.32
N ILE A 14 -1.56 8.71 20.08
CA ILE A 14 -1.07 7.40 19.67
C ILE A 14 0.24 7.05 20.39
N LYS A 15 1.13 8.03 20.60
CA LYS A 15 2.41 7.84 21.28
C LYS A 15 2.24 7.25 22.69
N SER A 16 1.20 7.65 23.40
CA SER A 16 0.89 7.20 24.78
C SER A 16 -0.02 5.97 24.83
N HIS A 17 -0.70 5.63 23.74
CA HIS A 17 -1.70 4.56 23.70
C HIS A 17 -1.39 3.55 22.59
N THR A 18 -0.27 2.84 22.71
CA THR A 18 0.19 1.90 21.67
C THR A 18 -0.78 0.75 21.39
N SER A 19 -1.60 0.35 22.39
CA SER A 19 -2.63 -0.69 22.19
C SER A 19 -3.75 -0.29 21.22
N TRP A 20 -3.92 1.00 20.94
CA TRP A 20 -4.93 1.47 19.99
C TRP A 20 -4.62 1.08 18.53
N LEU A 21 -3.41 0.58 18.26
CA LEU A 21 -3.01 0.11 16.92
C LEU A 21 -3.94 -0.97 16.35
N TRP A 22 -4.61 -1.75 17.21
CA TRP A 22 -5.48 -2.84 16.75
C TRP A 22 -6.68 -2.36 15.93
N TRP A 23 -7.22 -1.17 16.23
CA TRP A 23 -8.36 -0.62 15.49
C TRP A 23 -8.01 -0.28 14.05
N PRO A 24 -7.01 0.58 13.74
CA PRO A 24 -6.63 0.87 12.36
C PRO A 24 -6.14 -0.37 11.63
N LEU A 25 -5.40 -1.26 12.31
CA LEU A 25 -4.92 -2.51 11.73
C LEU A 25 -6.08 -3.39 11.25
N LEU A 26 -7.05 -3.68 12.13
CA LEU A 26 -8.19 -4.53 11.80
C LEU A 26 -9.07 -3.89 10.72
N ILE A 27 -9.37 -2.60 10.81
CA ILE A 27 -10.21 -1.90 9.83
C ILE A 27 -9.53 -1.93 8.45
N THR A 28 -8.24 -1.62 8.38
CA THR A 28 -7.48 -1.64 7.12
C THR A 28 -7.46 -3.04 6.52
N MET A 29 -7.15 -4.06 7.33
CA MET A 29 -7.12 -5.45 6.86
C MET A 29 -8.48 -5.95 6.41
N LEU A 30 -9.55 -5.64 7.15
CA LEU A 30 -10.91 -6.04 6.79
C LEU A 30 -11.37 -5.37 5.49
N LEU A 31 -11.12 -4.06 5.34
CA LEU A 31 -11.50 -3.34 4.12
C LEU A 31 -10.69 -3.80 2.90
N ALA A 32 -9.36 -3.92 3.05
CA ALA A 32 -8.52 -4.38 1.95
C ALA A 32 -8.84 -5.83 1.55
N SER A 33 -8.99 -6.74 2.53
CA SER A 33 -9.38 -8.13 2.26
C SER A 33 -10.79 -8.20 1.66
N GLY A 34 -11.75 -7.45 2.21
CA GLY A 34 -13.12 -7.38 1.73
C GLY A 34 -13.20 -6.89 0.28
N LEU A 35 -12.38 -5.90 -0.10
CA LEU A 35 -12.29 -5.44 -1.49
C LEU A 35 -11.90 -6.59 -2.43
N PHE A 36 -10.85 -7.34 -2.10
CA PHE A 36 -10.40 -8.43 -2.97
C PHE A 36 -11.32 -9.65 -2.94
N VAL A 37 -11.96 -9.96 -1.81
CA VAL A 37 -12.99 -11.00 -1.74
C VAL A 37 -14.16 -10.63 -2.65
N TYR A 38 -14.62 -9.38 -2.59
CA TYR A 38 -15.69 -8.90 -3.47
C TYR A 38 -15.25 -8.89 -4.93
N TYR A 39 -14.07 -8.34 -5.23
CA TYR A 39 -13.52 -8.29 -6.59
C TYR A 39 -13.46 -9.67 -7.24
N TYR A 40 -12.85 -10.68 -6.59
CA TYR A 40 -12.73 -12.03 -7.16
C TYR A 40 -14.06 -12.79 -7.27
N SER A 41 -15.08 -12.39 -6.52
CA SER A 41 -16.44 -12.93 -6.67
C SER A 41 -17.24 -12.25 -7.79
N TRP A 42 -16.85 -11.03 -8.19
CA TRP A 42 -17.56 -10.20 -9.17
C TRP A 42 -16.92 -10.23 -10.57
N VAL A 43 -15.58 -10.28 -10.65
CA VAL A 43 -14.85 -10.20 -11.92
C VAL A 43 -15.15 -11.40 -12.83
N ASP A 44 -15.18 -11.16 -14.15
CA ASP A 44 -15.15 -12.23 -15.17
C ASP A 44 -13.79 -12.95 -15.08
N PHE A 45 -13.74 -14.01 -14.27
CA PHE A 45 -12.48 -14.67 -13.95
C PHE A 45 -11.83 -15.35 -15.17
N PRO A 46 -12.56 -16.01 -16.09
CA PRO A 46 -12.01 -16.49 -17.34
C PRO A 46 -11.34 -15.40 -18.18
N TRP A 47 -12.01 -14.25 -18.31
CA TRP A 47 -11.44 -13.08 -18.97
C TRP A 47 -10.16 -12.58 -18.25
N LEU A 48 -10.17 -12.51 -16.93
CA LEU A 48 -9.02 -12.09 -16.13
C LEU A 48 -7.79 -12.98 -16.35
N VAL A 49 -7.99 -14.30 -16.46
CA VAL A 49 -6.91 -15.25 -16.75
C VAL A 49 -6.30 -14.97 -18.12
N GLU A 50 -7.11 -14.83 -19.17
CA GLU A 50 -6.62 -14.55 -20.53
C GLU A 50 -5.98 -13.16 -20.61
N GLU A 51 -6.51 -12.15 -19.91
CA GLU A 51 -5.90 -10.84 -19.83
C GLU A 51 -4.54 -10.87 -19.11
N THR A 52 -4.43 -11.63 -18.02
CA THR A 52 -3.15 -11.83 -17.32
C THR A 52 -2.11 -12.46 -18.23
N ILE A 53 -2.51 -13.46 -19.03
CA ILE A 53 -1.61 -14.09 -20.04
C ILE A 53 -1.21 -13.04 -21.09
N ARG A 54 -2.13 -12.18 -21.53
CA ARG A 54 -1.88 -11.15 -22.54
C ARG A 54 -0.84 -10.11 -22.08
N GLN A 55 -0.82 -9.81 -20.78
CA GLN A 55 0.13 -8.88 -20.15
C GLN A 55 1.56 -9.46 -20.03
N VAL A 56 1.73 -10.78 -20.17
CA VAL A 56 3.07 -11.39 -20.20
C VAL A 56 3.79 -10.99 -21.49
N PRO A 57 5.08 -10.58 -21.41
CA PRO A 57 5.90 -10.32 -22.61
C PRO A 57 5.84 -11.45 -23.63
N ALA A 58 5.77 -11.08 -24.91
CA ALA A 58 5.50 -12.02 -26.01
C ALA A 58 6.46 -13.24 -26.00
N GLU A 59 7.73 -13.01 -25.64
CA GLU A 59 8.79 -14.03 -25.62
C GLU A 59 8.52 -15.13 -24.56
N ARG A 60 7.84 -14.81 -23.47
CA ARG A 60 7.56 -15.73 -22.34
C ARG A 60 6.10 -16.16 -22.27
N ARG A 61 5.23 -15.60 -23.12
CA ARG A 61 3.78 -15.83 -23.05
C ARG A 61 3.40 -17.29 -23.21
N ALA A 62 3.98 -17.97 -24.20
CA ALA A 62 3.68 -19.38 -24.46
C ALA A 62 4.09 -20.28 -23.28
N GLU A 63 5.25 -20.04 -22.68
CA GLU A 63 5.74 -20.80 -21.53
C GLU A 63 4.91 -20.56 -20.28
N SER A 64 4.47 -19.31 -20.08
CA SER A 64 3.75 -18.91 -18.85
C SER A 64 2.26 -19.22 -18.88
N ALA A 65 1.65 -19.35 -20.08
CA ALA A 65 0.21 -19.47 -20.24
C ALA A 65 -0.38 -20.68 -19.50
N ASP A 66 0.23 -21.85 -19.63
CA ASP A 66 -0.27 -23.08 -18.99
C ASP A 66 -0.14 -23.00 -17.47
N ALA A 67 0.96 -22.46 -16.96
CA ALA A 67 1.15 -22.23 -15.54
C ALA A 67 0.10 -21.25 -15.00
N ILE A 68 -0.15 -20.13 -15.70
CA ILE A 68 -1.17 -19.15 -15.29
C ILE A 68 -2.54 -19.82 -15.26
N ARG A 69 -2.97 -20.54 -16.30
CA ARG A 69 -4.26 -21.24 -16.33
C ARG A 69 -4.40 -22.29 -15.21
N GLN A 70 -3.30 -22.98 -14.90
CA GLN A 70 -3.29 -24.00 -13.86
C GLN A 70 -3.38 -23.42 -12.44
N PHE A 71 -2.70 -22.29 -12.20
CA PHE A 71 -2.60 -21.72 -10.85
C PHE A 71 -3.66 -20.65 -10.55
N MET A 72 -4.20 -19.97 -11.57
CA MET A 72 -5.26 -18.99 -11.39
C MET A 72 -6.63 -19.67 -11.35
N GLU A 73 -7.17 -19.79 -10.15
CA GLU A 73 -8.55 -20.21 -9.85
C GLU A 73 -9.18 -19.18 -8.92
N PRO A 74 -10.50 -18.88 -9.03
CA PRO A 74 -11.15 -17.84 -8.26
C PRO A 74 -10.88 -17.94 -6.75
N GLY A 75 -11.16 -19.10 -6.17
CA GLY A 75 -10.97 -19.34 -4.74
C GLY A 75 -9.52 -19.26 -4.29
N ARG A 76 -8.61 -19.86 -5.08
CA ARG A 76 -7.17 -19.84 -4.77
C ARG A 76 -6.62 -18.41 -4.85
N SER A 77 -6.93 -17.67 -5.91
CA SER A 77 -6.48 -16.28 -6.10
C SER A 77 -7.00 -15.39 -4.98
N MET A 78 -8.27 -15.52 -4.61
CA MET A 78 -8.89 -14.78 -3.50
C MET A 78 -8.16 -15.04 -2.18
N TRP A 79 -8.02 -16.31 -1.76
CA TRP A 79 -7.40 -16.60 -0.47
C TRP A 79 -5.92 -16.29 -0.44
N THR A 80 -5.18 -16.52 -1.54
CA THR A 80 -3.78 -16.14 -1.65
C THR A 80 -3.60 -14.64 -1.48
N THR A 81 -4.47 -13.83 -2.10
CA THR A 81 -4.44 -12.38 -1.98
C THR A 81 -4.76 -11.92 -0.55
N VAL A 82 -5.79 -12.48 0.09
CA VAL A 82 -6.15 -12.15 1.47
C VAL A 82 -5.01 -12.48 2.44
N ILE A 83 -4.44 -13.68 2.32
CA ILE A 83 -3.30 -14.10 3.15
C ILE A 83 -2.08 -13.19 2.89
N ALA A 84 -1.81 -12.86 1.63
CA ALA A 84 -0.73 -11.96 1.26
C ALA A 84 -0.93 -10.55 1.86
N ILE A 85 -2.13 -9.99 1.80
CA ILE A 85 -2.45 -8.69 2.42
C ILE A 85 -2.06 -8.69 3.90
N VAL A 86 -2.47 -9.72 4.65
CA VAL A 86 -2.17 -9.82 6.08
C VAL A 86 -0.67 -9.94 6.32
N ILE A 87 -0.02 -10.93 5.70
CA ILE A 87 1.41 -11.22 5.93
C ILE A 87 2.29 -10.04 5.48
N VAL A 88 2.07 -9.53 4.27
CA VAL A 88 2.88 -8.44 3.71
C VAL A 88 2.70 -7.16 4.51
N SER A 89 1.47 -6.85 4.98
CA SER A 89 1.23 -5.69 5.84
C SER A 89 2.05 -5.76 7.13
N PHE A 90 2.03 -6.91 7.82
CA PHE A 90 2.85 -7.09 9.03
C PHE A 90 4.34 -6.95 8.76
N ILE A 91 4.84 -7.51 7.65
CA ILE A 91 6.24 -7.40 7.25
C ILE A 91 6.60 -5.93 7.01
N ILE A 92 5.79 -5.20 6.23
CA ILE A 92 6.04 -3.79 5.90
C ILE A 92 6.02 -2.93 7.18
N TYR A 93 5.02 -3.09 8.05
CA TYR A 93 4.96 -2.33 9.30
C TYR A 93 6.13 -2.64 10.22
N THR A 94 6.59 -3.90 10.27
CA THR A 94 7.76 -4.29 11.07
C THR A 94 9.04 -3.68 10.51
N ILE A 95 9.25 -3.73 9.19
CA ILE A 95 10.41 -3.12 8.53
C ILE A 95 10.41 -1.61 8.75
N GLN A 96 9.28 -0.94 8.53
CA GLN A 96 9.15 0.50 8.73
C GLN A 96 9.40 0.91 10.18
N ALA A 97 8.81 0.20 11.14
CA ALA A 97 9.03 0.43 12.57
C ALA A 97 10.49 0.22 12.97
N SER A 98 11.12 -0.83 12.45
CA SER A 98 12.54 -1.12 12.70
C SER A 98 13.44 -0.02 12.15
N TYR A 99 13.16 0.43 10.93
CA TYR A 99 13.90 1.53 10.31
C TYR A 99 13.75 2.83 11.11
N LEU A 100 12.54 3.23 11.47
CA LEU A 100 12.28 4.46 12.23
C LEU A 100 12.89 4.38 13.64
N HIS A 101 12.83 3.22 14.28
CA HIS A 101 13.44 2.99 15.58
C HIS A 101 14.98 3.13 15.50
N LEU A 102 15.59 2.55 14.47
CA LEU A 102 17.03 2.66 14.25
C LEU A 102 17.45 4.11 13.92
N ALA A 103 16.72 4.76 13.00
CA ALA A 103 16.94 6.15 12.63
C ALA A 103 16.81 7.08 13.86
N ASN A 104 15.81 6.84 14.71
CA ASN A 104 15.67 7.58 15.97
C ASN A 104 16.88 7.37 16.89
N LYS A 105 17.32 6.14 17.10
CA LYS A 105 18.49 5.84 17.96
C LYS A 105 19.77 6.50 17.45
N LEU A 106 19.99 6.51 16.16
CA LEU A 106 21.24 6.99 15.56
C LEU A 106 21.26 8.53 15.39
N ILE A 107 20.09 9.15 15.20
CA ILE A 107 20.02 10.53 14.72
C ILE A 107 19.43 11.49 15.77
N THR A 108 18.41 11.08 16.51
CA THR A 108 17.66 11.97 17.42
C THR A 108 17.77 11.58 18.89
N GLY A 109 17.96 10.30 19.20
CA GLY A 109 18.16 9.81 20.57
C GLY A 109 16.92 9.94 21.47
N ALA A 110 15.73 10.18 20.90
CA ALA A 110 14.50 10.27 21.68
C ALA A 110 14.15 8.92 22.32
N ASP A 111 13.60 8.96 23.55
CA ASP A 111 13.17 7.74 24.25
C ASP A 111 11.84 7.22 23.68
N ILE A 112 11.92 6.46 22.59
CA ILE A 112 10.79 5.89 21.87
C ILE A 112 11.10 4.42 21.57
N GLY A 113 10.26 3.53 22.11
CA GLY A 113 10.40 2.10 21.94
C GLY A 113 9.91 1.57 20.58
N PHE A 114 10.30 0.35 20.24
CA PHE A 114 9.88 -0.31 18.98
C PHE A 114 8.35 -0.43 18.87
N SER A 115 7.65 -0.78 19.95
CA SER A 115 6.18 -0.91 19.94
C SER A 115 5.46 0.40 19.61
N GLN A 116 6.04 1.53 20.02
CA GLN A 116 5.53 2.86 19.65
C GLN A 116 5.74 3.11 18.15
N TRP A 117 6.92 2.80 17.61
CA TRP A 117 7.17 2.91 16.16
C TRP A 117 6.32 1.95 15.34
N PHE A 118 6.02 0.76 15.85
CA PHE A 118 5.09 -0.16 15.19
C PHE A 118 3.66 0.42 15.16
N SER A 119 3.18 0.91 16.30
CA SER A 119 1.89 1.61 16.38
C SER A 119 1.84 2.82 15.44
N PHE A 120 2.91 3.60 15.39
CA PHE A 120 3.07 4.73 14.46
C PHE A 120 2.93 4.30 13.00
N SER A 121 3.62 3.22 12.61
CA SER A 121 3.56 2.69 11.25
C SER A 121 2.16 2.27 10.84
N VAL A 122 1.44 1.58 11.72
CA VAL A 122 0.05 1.17 11.49
C VAL A 122 -0.88 2.38 11.34
N TRP A 123 -0.75 3.37 12.22
CA TRP A 123 -1.61 4.55 12.20
C TRP A 123 -1.35 5.48 11.01
N THR A 124 -0.09 5.66 10.62
CA THR A 124 0.23 6.48 9.44
C THR A 124 -0.22 5.82 8.14
N ALA A 125 -0.24 4.47 8.09
CA ALA A 125 -0.75 3.71 6.96
C ALA A 125 -2.29 3.61 6.94
N PHE A 126 -2.98 3.96 8.01
CA PHE A 126 -4.45 3.85 8.11
C PHE A 126 -5.19 4.63 7.03
N VAL A 127 -4.62 5.71 6.51
CA VAL A 127 -5.19 6.44 5.36
C VAL A 127 -5.36 5.57 4.11
N GLY A 128 -4.71 4.40 4.07
CA GLY A 128 -4.92 3.38 3.05
C GLY A 128 -6.36 2.88 2.92
N VAL A 129 -7.21 3.05 3.97
CA VAL A 129 -8.64 2.74 3.91
C VAL A 129 -9.35 3.52 2.80
N PHE A 130 -8.92 4.75 2.49
CA PHE A 130 -9.48 5.53 1.40
C PHE A 130 -9.16 4.94 0.04
N GLY A 131 -7.99 4.30 -0.12
CA GLY A 131 -7.66 3.53 -1.31
C GLY A 131 -8.57 2.33 -1.51
N ALA A 132 -8.85 1.57 -0.44
CA ALA A 132 -9.79 0.44 -0.50
C ALA A 132 -11.22 0.91 -0.82
N LEU A 133 -11.68 2.00 -0.21
CA LEU A 133 -13.00 2.59 -0.50
C LEU A 133 -13.08 3.07 -1.96
N ALA A 134 -12.02 3.69 -2.48
CA ALA A 134 -11.94 4.09 -3.88
C ALA A 134 -11.97 2.89 -4.83
N GLY A 135 -11.32 1.77 -4.46
CA GLY A 135 -11.39 0.52 -5.20
C GLY A 135 -12.80 -0.09 -5.23
N PHE A 136 -13.54 -0.05 -4.12
CA PHE A 136 -14.96 -0.43 -4.12
C PHE A 136 -15.78 0.48 -5.03
N ALA A 137 -15.56 1.79 -4.96
CA ALA A 137 -16.25 2.73 -5.84
C ALA A 137 -15.96 2.43 -7.32
N ALA A 138 -14.71 2.08 -7.67
CA ALA A 138 -14.35 1.69 -9.02
C ALA A 138 -15.18 0.48 -9.52
N ILE A 139 -15.33 -0.56 -8.69
CA ILE A 139 -16.13 -1.73 -9.04
C ILE A 139 -17.62 -1.35 -9.21
N PHE A 140 -18.19 -0.55 -8.30
CA PHE A 140 -19.60 -0.16 -8.36
C PHE A 140 -19.92 0.76 -9.53
N MET A 141 -18.94 1.49 -10.03
CA MET A 141 -19.07 2.40 -11.17
C MET A 141 -18.66 1.76 -12.51
N ALA A 142 -18.17 0.53 -12.49
CA ALA A 142 -17.71 -0.15 -13.68
C ALA A 142 -18.87 -0.57 -14.59
N ASP A 143 -18.75 -0.32 -15.89
CA ASP A 143 -19.74 -0.70 -16.91
C ASP A 143 -19.74 -2.21 -17.19
N SER A 144 -18.67 -2.92 -16.82
CA SER A 144 -18.54 -4.37 -17.00
C SER A 144 -17.69 -4.99 -15.88
N ASN A 145 -17.80 -6.31 -15.72
CA ASN A 145 -16.99 -7.07 -14.78
C ASN A 145 -15.62 -7.54 -15.37
N GLN A 146 -15.23 -6.97 -16.50
CA GLN A 146 -13.93 -7.16 -17.13
C GLN A 146 -12.96 -6.07 -16.67
N MET A 147 -12.35 -6.28 -15.51
CA MET A 147 -11.49 -5.32 -14.83
C MET A 147 -10.24 -6.04 -14.30
N VAL A 148 -9.05 -5.49 -14.53
CA VAL A 148 -7.81 -6.00 -13.91
C VAL A 148 -7.62 -5.44 -12.51
N THR A 149 -6.82 -6.13 -11.68
CA THR A 149 -6.60 -5.70 -10.28
C THR A 149 -5.99 -4.32 -10.14
N GLN A 150 -5.23 -3.87 -11.14
CA GLN A 150 -4.61 -2.54 -11.16
C GLN A 150 -5.65 -1.42 -11.31
N ASP A 151 -6.78 -1.68 -11.96
CA ASP A 151 -7.86 -0.70 -12.12
C ASP A 151 -8.56 -0.37 -10.80
N LEU A 152 -8.40 -1.22 -9.77
CA LEU A 152 -8.85 -0.91 -8.41
C LEU A 152 -8.06 0.25 -7.78
N GLN A 153 -6.89 0.58 -8.32
CA GLN A 153 -6.02 1.63 -7.81
C GLN A 153 -6.28 2.97 -8.54
N VAL A 154 -7.52 3.43 -8.51
CA VAL A 154 -7.95 4.67 -9.18
C VAL A 154 -7.22 5.92 -8.69
N LEU A 155 -6.63 5.89 -7.50
CA LEU A 155 -5.83 6.98 -6.94
C LEU A 155 -4.34 6.83 -7.27
N SER A 156 -3.97 5.91 -8.16
CA SER A 156 -2.57 5.72 -8.58
C SER A 156 -2.11 6.82 -9.54
N LEU A 157 -0.80 7.02 -9.57
CA LEU A 157 -0.18 7.94 -10.52
C LEU A 157 -0.48 7.52 -11.97
N ASN A 158 -0.60 6.22 -12.22
CA ASN A 158 -0.99 5.72 -13.54
C ASN A 158 -2.40 6.19 -13.93
N SER A 159 -3.39 5.96 -13.07
CA SER A 159 -4.79 6.32 -13.35
C SER A 159 -5.00 7.83 -13.48
N LEU A 160 -4.21 8.63 -12.74
CA LEU A 160 -4.41 10.07 -12.67
C LEU A 160 -3.59 10.89 -13.70
N LEU A 161 -2.40 10.41 -14.07
CA LEU A 161 -1.44 11.20 -14.83
C LEU A 161 -0.75 10.46 -15.97
N VAL A 162 -0.24 9.24 -15.73
CA VAL A 162 0.66 8.57 -16.70
C VAL A 162 -0.12 7.88 -17.81
N HIS A 163 -1.22 7.21 -17.47
CA HIS A 163 -2.09 6.48 -18.39
C HIS A 163 -1.36 5.42 -19.24
N ALA A 164 -0.30 4.82 -18.68
CA ALA A 164 0.41 3.72 -19.33
C ALA A 164 -0.49 2.49 -19.44
N SER A 165 -0.36 1.74 -20.53
CA SER A 165 -1.10 0.49 -20.76
C SER A 165 -0.41 -0.70 -20.08
N PRO A 166 -1.16 -1.76 -19.72
CA PRO A 166 -0.58 -3.00 -19.24
C PRO A 166 0.49 -3.54 -20.20
N GLY A 167 1.67 -3.87 -19.65
CA GLY A 167 2.84 -4.30 -20.44
C GLY A 167 3.81 -3.19 -20.81
N GLU A 168 3.44 -1.93 -20.66
CA GLU A 168 4.40 -0.83 -20.80
C GLU A 168 5.30 -0.72 -19.54
N PRO A 169 6.56 -0.33 -19.68
CA PRO A 169 7.52 -0.30 -18.57
C PRO A 169 7.05 0.53 -17.36
N MET A 170 6.42 1.68 -17.62
CA MET A 170 5.94 2.61 -16.59
C MET A 170 4.66 2.14 -15.89
N PHE A 171 3.90 1.19 -16.46
CA PHE A 171 2.58 0.80 -15.96
C PHE A 171 2.60 0.37 -14.49
N THR A 172 3.43 -0.63 -14.16
CA THR A 172 3.46 -1.20 -12.81
C THR A 172 4.02 -0.21 -11.80
N TRP A 173 5.04 0.54 -12.17
CA TRP A 173 5.64 1.58 -11.32
C TRP A 173 4.63 2.68 -10.99
N ALA A 174 3.99 3.25 -12.01
CA ALA A 174 3.03 4.33 -11.84
C ALA A 174 1.74 3.87 -11.15
N SER A 175 1.32 2.61 -11.34
CA SER A 175 0.18 2.01 -10.62
C SER A 175 0.49 1.75 -9.15
N SER A 176 1.76 1.54 -8.79
CA SER A 176 2.18 1.29 -7.41
C SER A 176 2.32 2.56 -6.57
N LEU A 177 2.43 3.73 -7.18
CA LEU A 177 2.54 5.02 -6.50
C LEU A 177 1.19 5.74 -6.52
N THR A 178 0.60 5.95 -5.34
CA THR A 178 -0.75 6.50 -5.18
C THR A 178 -0.76 7.81 -4.40
N LEU A 179 -1.82 8.60 -4.50
CA LEU A 179 -2.02 9.79 -3.64
C LEU A 179 -1.99 9.42 -2.15
N ILE A 180 -2.41 8.20 -1.80
CA ILE A 180 -2.37 7.71 -0.42
C ILE A 180 -0.94 7.58 0.09
N ASN A 181 0.01 7.20 -0.77
CA ASN A 181 1.43 7.14 -0.37
C ASN A 181 1.94 8.54 0.01
N PHE A 182 1.62 9.58 -0.75
CA PHE A 182 2.02 10.96 -0.42
C PHE A 182 1.40 11.44 0.90
N TRP A 183 0.13 11.08 1.14
CA TRP A 183 -0.51 11.38 2.43
C TRP A 183 0.18 10.63 3.59
N THR A 184 0.50 9.36 3.40
CA THR A 184 1.25 8.57 4.39
C THR A 184 2.62 9.20 4.66
N PHE A 185 3.36 9.61 3.64
CA PHE A 185 4.65 10.29 3.79
C PHE A 185 4.54 11.60 4.56
N PHE A 186 3.50 12.38 4.30
CA PHE A 186 3.20 13.58 5.06
C PHE A 186 2.95 13.26 6.54
N LEU A 187 2.09 12.28 6.85
CA LEU A 187 1.82 11.86 8.23
C LEU A 187 3.07 11.35 8.93
N MET A 188 3.89 10.56 8.24
CA MET A 188 5.16 10.08 8.77
C MET A 188 6.14 11.22 9.07
N SER A 189 6.21 12.21 8.19
CA SER A 189 7.11 13.36 8.34
C SER A 189 6.74 14.20 9.56
N ILE A 190 5.47 14.61 9.67
CA ILE A 190 5.01 15.42 10.81
C ILE A 190 5.05 14.62 12.12
N GLY A 191 4.70 13.34 12.06
CA GLY A 191 4.72 12.48 13.23
C GLY A 191 6.12 12.22 13.76
N TYR A 192 7.08 11.95 12.88
CA TYR A 192 8.47 11.79 13.27
C TYR A 192 9.02 13.08 13.92
N ALA A 193 8.75 14.25 13.31
CA ALA A 193 9.14 15.54 13.88
C ALA A 193 8.56 15.74 15.30
N ARG A 194 7.27 15.49 15.47
CA ARG A 194 6.60 15.65 16.79
C ARG A 194 7.11 14.69 17.84
N TRP A 195 7.37 13.45 17.47
CA TRP A 195 7.78 12.42 18.43
C TRP A 195 9.23 12.54 18.87
N THR A 196 10.09 13.02 17.97
CA THR A 196 11.54 13.09 18.20
C THR A 196 12.06 14.50 18.53
N GLY A 197 11.25 15.53 18.24
CA GLY A 197 11.70 16.93 18.35
C GLY A 197 12.64 17.38 17.20
N ALA A 198 12.84 16.55 16.19
CA ALA A 198 13.63 16.93 15.01
C ALA A 198 12.88 17.98 14.17
N ASP A 199 13.64 18.78 13.42
CA ASP A 199 13.04 19.70 12.45
C ASP A 199 12.31 18.95 11.34
N LEU A 200 11.36 19.62 10.67
CA LEU A 200 10.49 19.01 9.69
C LEU A 200 11.24 18.51 8.47
N VAL A 201 12.26 19.22 8.00
CA VAL A 201 13.03 18.82 6.80
C VAL A 201 13.77 17.51 7.06
N LYS A 202 14.48 17.43 8.18
CA LYS A 202 15.19 16.21 8.60
C LYS A 202 14.22 15.04 8.79
N SER A 203 13.07 15.31 9.40
CA SER A 203 12.02 14.31 9.60
C SER A 203 11.42 13.80 8.30
N THR A 204 11.21 14.69 7.32
CA THR A 204 10.74 14.32 5.98
C THR A 204 11.77 13.47 5.26
N VAL A 205 13.04 13.84 5.30
CA VAL A 205 14.11 13.04 4.69
C VAL A 205 14.13 11.64 5.31
N ILE A 206 14.09 11.52 6.63
CA ILE A 206 14.09 10.22 7.31
C ILE A 206 12.84 9.41 6.92
N ALA A 207 11.65 10.01 6.95
CA ALA A 207 10.40 9.32 6.67
C ALA A 207 10.28 8.82 5.22
N VAL A 208 10.76 9.62 4.26
CA VAL A 208 10.56 9.37 2.83
C VAL A 208 11.72 8.63 2.18
N LEU A 209 12.94 8.70 2.75
CA LEU A 209 14.17 8.17 2.14
C LEU A 209 14.05 6.70 1.69
N PRO A 210 13.54 5.73 2.49
CA PRO A 210 13.45 4.34 2.03
C PRO A 210 12.55 4.19 0.80
N TRP A 211 11.43 4.89 0.79
CA TRP A 211 10.48 4.88 -0.31
C TRP A 211 11.03 5.57 -1.55
N ALA A 212 11.69 6.72 -1.37
CA ALA A 212 12.35 7.43 -2.46
C ALA A 212 13.46 6.56 -3.10
N MET A 213 14.21 5.81 -2.30
CA MET A 213 15.20 4.86 -2.81
C MET A 213 14.53 3.72 -3.59
N ILE A 214 13.49 3.09 -3.04
CA ILE A 214 12.79 1.98 -3.70
C ILE A 214 12.20 2.44 -5.02
N PHE A 215 11.39 3.48 -5.02
CA PHE A 215 10.74 3.98 -6.24
C PHE A 215 11.73 4.63 -7.22
N GLY A 216 12.77 5.31 -6.72
CA GLY A 216 13.79 5.94 -7.55
C GLY A 216 14.68 4.92 -8.25
N VAL A 217 15.16 3.89 -7.54
CA VAL A 217 15.92 2.79 -8.14
C VAL A 217 15.06 2.04 -9.15
N TRP A 218 13.81 1.73 -8.80
CA TRP A 218 12.90 1.07 -9.73
C TRP A 218 12.68 1.90 -11.00
N LEU A 219 12.43 3.21 -10.86
CA LEU A 219 12.29 4.10 -12.02
C LEU A 219 13.55 4.14 -12.90
N ALA A 220 14.74 4.09 -12.30
CA ALA A 220 15.99 4.07 -13.03
C ALA A 220 16.27 2.74 -13.76
N MET A 221 15.54 1.67 -13.45
CA MET A 221 15.65 0.34 -14.08
C MET A 221 14.61 0.11 -15.19
N ILE A 222 13.65 1.02 -15.35
CA ILE A 222 12.64 1.02 -16.41
C ILE A 222 13.15 1.77 -17.64
#